data_19e5544dd204d0492520b5239c7a9c7a
#
_entry.id   19e5544dd204d0492520b5239c7a9c7a
#
_cell.length_a   1.000
_cell.length_b   1.000
_cell.length_c   1.000
_cell.angle_alpha   90.00
_cell.angle_beta   90.00
_cell.angle_gamma   90.00
#
_symmetry.space_group_name_H-M   'P 1'
#
loop_
_entity.id
_entity.type
_entity.pdbx_description
1 polymer ?
#
loop_
_entity_poly.entity_id
_entity_poly.type
_entity_poly.pdbx_seq_one_letter_code
_entity_poly.pdbx_strand_id
1 'polypeptide(L)'
;MNYIKTNILIVIQARRGSSRLQDKILLPLAEKPLLVRMYERVASSITKKEIVVATTTYDDDDEVEELCRSNNINFFRGHPTDLLDRHYKAALKYEADIVVKIPSDCPLICPNVIDQVLEYYLSNESEFDFVSNLHPATFPDGNDVEVMSFKTLEKAWKEAKKDFEREHTTPFIWERPERFRIGNVEWETGLDFSMSHRFTIDYKEDYEFIKEIYDELYTENDIFTLCDVMMLLDRKPELKKINEMYAGVNWYRDHLGELKTISSRETSIAKRQT
;
A
#
# COMPACT_ATOMS: atom_id res chain seq x y z
N MET A 1 35.15 -11.13 2.26
CA MET A 1 33.86 -11.11 2.97
C MET A 1 32.78 -11.36 1.93
N ASN A 2 32.09 -12.51 2.00
CA ASN A 2 30.91 -12.71 1.18
C ASN A 2 29.83 -11.78 1.72
N TYR A 3 29.51 -10.70 1.02
CA TYR A 3 28.32 -9.92 1.30
C TYR A 3 27.13 -10.83 1.05
N ILE A 4 26.47 -11.28 2.10
CA ILE A 4 25.16 -11.93 1.98
C ILE A 4 24.27 -10.86 1.36
N LYS A 5 23.86 -11.12 0.13
CA LYS A 5 23.00 -10.17 -0.61
C LYS A 5 21.60 -10.30 -0.02
N THR A 6 21.16 -9.31 0.75
CA THR A 6 19.80 -9.25 1.28
C THR A 6 18.80 -9.23 0.14
N ASN A 7 17.87 -10.17 0.15
CA ASN A 7 16.82 -10.27 -0.86
C ASN A 7 15.58 -9.52 -0.40
N ILE A 8 15.28 -8.37 -1.05
CA ILE A 8 14.13 -7.52 -0.75
C ILE A 8 13.02 -7.83 -1.73
N LEU A 9 11.84 -8.19 -1.22
CA LEU A 9 10.64 -8.44 -2.00
C LEU A 9 9.57 -7.39 -1.69
N ILE A 10 9.14 -6.65 -2.71
CA ILE A 10 7.92 -5.85 -2.63
C ILE A 10 6.75 -6.70 -3.09
N VAL A 11 5.73 -6.82 -2.24
CA VAL A 11 4.49 -7.53 -2.53
C VAL A 11 3.38 -6.51 -2.76
N ILE A 12 2.91 -6.40 -4.00
CA ILE A 12 1.72 -5.63 -4.36
C ILE A 12 0.53 -6.59 -4.30
N GLN A 13 -0.30 -6.47 -3.28
CA GLN A 13 -1.48 -7.31 -3.15
C GLN A 13 -2.60 -6.81 -4.08
N ALA A 14 -3.11 -7.65 -4.97
CA ALA A 14 -4.14 -7.26 -5.92
C ALA A 14 -5.19 -8.37 -6.12
N ARG A 15 -6.47 -7.99 -6.20
CA ARG A 15 -7.58 -8.88 -6.56
C ARG A 15 -8.71 -8.10 -7.20
N ARG A 16 -9.52 -8.76 -8.04
CA ARG A 16 -10.69 -8.15 -8.68
C ARG A 16 -11.87 -7.92 -7.73
N GLY A 17 -12.05 -8.78 -6.74
CA GLY A 17 -13.22 -8.82 -5.86
C GLY A 17 -13.36 -7.64 -4.89
N SER A 18 -13.30 -6.39 -5.36
CA SER A 18 -13.64 -5.20 -4.58
C SER A 18 -15.15 -5.00 -4.54
N SER A 19 -15.75 -4.91 -3.33
CA SER A 19 -17.19 -4.74 -3.17
C SER A 19 -17.69 -3.31 -3.43
N ARG A 20 -16.83 -2.30 -3.24
CA ARG A 20 -17.18 -0.86 -3.39
C ARG A 20 -16.96 -0.34 -4.80
N LEU A 21 -15.88 -0.74 -5.43
CA LEU A 21 -15.55 -0.40 -6.81
C LEU A 21 -15.03 -1.67 -7.50
N GLN A 22 -15.92 -2.33 -8.22
CA GLN A 22 -15.60 -3.60 -8.88
C GLN A 22 -14.48 -3.40 -9.89
N ASP A 23 -13.58 -4.39 -9.98
CA ASP A 23 -12.47 -4.43 -10.93
C ASP A 23 -11.55 -3.19 -10.91
N LYS A 24 -11.49 -2.47 -9.78
CA LYS A 24 -10.75 -1.20 -9.67
C LYS A 24 -9.32 -1.27 -10.19
N ILE A 25 -8.64 -2.40 -10.03
CA ILE A 25 -7.25 -2.59 -10.46
C ILE A 25 -7.07 -2.66 -11.99
N LEU A 26 -8.16 -2.91 -12.72
CA LEU A 26 -8.21 -2.96 -14.19
C LEU A 26 -8.67 -1.64 -14.82
N LEU A 27 -9.17 -0.69 -14.03
CA LEU A 27 -9.63 0.61 -14.52
C LEU A 27 -8.47 1.36 -15.22
N PRO A 28 -8.76 2.03 -16.36
CA PRO A 28 -7.72 2.69 -17.14
C PRO A 28 -7.20 3.97 -16.47
N LEU A 29 -5.88 4.11 -16.39
CA LEU A 29 -5.17 5.33 -16.04
C LEU A 29 -4.11 5.60 -17.11
N ALA A 30 -4.15 6.75 -17.77
CA ALA A 30 -3.23 7.10 -18.84
C ALA A 30 -3.01 5.90 -19.82
N GLU A 31 -4.10 5.35 -20.37
CA GLU A 31 -4.14 4.27 -21.38
C GLU A 31 -3.68 2.87 -20.93
N LYS A 32 -3.33 2.67 -19.65
CA LYS A 32 -3.00 1.35 -19.09
C LYS A 32 -3.88 1.02 -17.88
N PRO A 33 -4.05 -0.26 -17.53
CA PRO A 33 -4.70 -0.64 -16.28
C PRO A 33 -3.99 -0.04 -15.05
N LEU A 34 -4.77 0.38 -14.06
CA LEU A 34 -4.30 0.94 -12.79
C LEU A 34 -3.17 0.11 -12.15
N LEU A 35 -3.32 -1.22 -12.11
CA LEU A 35 -2.30 -2.11 -11.54
C LEU A 35 -0.95 -2.00 -12.27
N VAL A 36 -0.98 -1.84 -13.59
CA VAL A 36 0.26 -1.67 -14.39
C VAL A 36 0.91 -0.32 -14.06
N ARG A 37 0.12 0.76 -14.00
CA ARG A 37 0.64 2.08 -13.62
C ARG A 37 1.25 2.08 -12.22
N MET A 38 0.55 1.44 -11.29
CA MET A 38 1.07 1.31 -9.93
C MET A 38 2.37 0.49 -9.89
N TYR A 39 2.43 -0.63 -10.63
CA TYR A 39 3.67 -1.41 -10.74
C TYR A 39 4.83 -0.58 -11.30
N GLU A 40 4.61 0.22 -12.35
CA GLU A 40 5.61 1.12 -12.93
C GLU A 40 6.16 2.10 -11.90
N ARG A 41 5.28 2.69 -11.06
CA ARG A 41 5.68 3.59 -9.98
C ARG A 41 6.51 2.88 -8.92
N VAL A 42 6.07 1.71 -8.44
CA VAL A 42 6.83 0.89 -7.49
C VAL A 42 8.19 0.45 -8.06
N ALA A 43 8.23 0.10 -9.34
CA ALA A 43 9.47 -0.28 -10.02
C ALA A 43 10.47 0.87 -10.14
N SER A 44 9.99 2.11 -10.15
CA SER A 44 10.81 3.32 -10.26
C SER A 44 11.52 3.73 -8.97
N SER A 45 11.20 3.11 -7.80
CA SER A 45 12.01 3.31 -6.60
C SER A 45 13.43 2.76 -6.82
N ILE A 46 14.45 3.45 -6.27
CA ILE A 46 15.86 3.21 -6.61
C ILE A 46 16.46 1.98 -5.92
N THR A 47 15.91 1.58 -4.77
CA THR A 47 16.44 0.44 -4.00
C THR A 47 16.31 -0.86 -4.80
N LYS A 48 17.40 -1.64 -4.85
CA LYS A 48 17.41 -2.92 -5.54
C LYS A 48 16.50 -3.93 -4.85
N LYS A 49 15.48 -4.41 -5.58
CA LYS A 49 14.42 -5.26 -5.07
C LYS A 49 13.87 -6.18 -6.15
N GLU A 50 13.13 -7.17 -5.72
CA GLU A 50 12.19 -7.91 -6.57
C GLU A 50 10.77 -7.43 -6.28
N ILE A 51 9.90 -7.43 -7.28
CA ILE A 51 8.50 -6.99 -7.14
C ILE A 51 7.61 -8.12 -7.63
N VAL A 52 6.60 -8.45 -6.84
CA VAL A 52 5.60 -9.46 -7.18
C VAL A 52 4.18 -8.93 -6.96
N VAL A 53 3.30 -9.17 -7.92
CA VAL A 53 1.85 -8.99 -7.74
C VAL A 53 1.30 -10.26 -7.10
N ALA A 54 0.75 -10.14 -5.89
CA ALA A 54 0.16 -11.26 -5.16
C ALA A 54 -1.37 -11.25 -5.30
N THR A 55 -1.90 -12.13 -6.16
CA THR A 55 -3.33 -12.28 -6.42
C THR A 55 -3.90 -13.58 -5.84
N THR A 56 -5.17 -13.86 -6.06
CA THR A 56 -5.84 -15.00 -5.47
C THR A 56 -5.87 -16.22 -6.40
N THR A 57 -6.28 -17.38 -5.83
CA THR A 57 -6.52 -18.59 -6.62
C THR A 57 -7.95 -18.66 -7.17
N TYR A 58 -8.78 -17.62 -7.01
CA TYR A 58 -10.09 -17.57 -7.66
C TYR A 58 -9.96 -17.41 -9.17
N ASP A 59 -10.85 -18.04 -9.91
CA ASP A 59 -10.90 -17.99 -11.39
C ASP A 59 -11.06 -16.54 -11.92
N ASP A 60 -11.80 -15.70 -11.20
CA ASP A 60 -11.95 -14.27 -11.54
C ASP A 60 -10.61 -13.52 -11.61
N ASP A 61 -9.59 -13.97 -10.87
CA ASP A 61 -8.26 -13.39 -10.87
C ASP A 61 -7.32 -13.96 -11.94
N ASP A 62 -7.82 -14.84 -12.84
CA ASP A 62 -7.06 -15.28 -14.02
C ASP A 62 -6.71 -14.09 -14.93
N GLU A 63 -7.59 -13.09 -14.99
CA GLU A 63 -7.34 -11.85 -15.74
C GLU A 63 -6.20 -11.02 -15.12
N VAL A 64 -6.00 -11.06 -13.80
CA VAL A 64 -4.86 -10.42 -13.14
C VAL A 64 -3.55 -11.15 -13.50
N GLU A 65 -3.58 -12.48 -13.55
CA GLU A 65 -2.44 -13.28 -14.01
C GLU A 65 -2.09 -12.97 -15.47
N GLU A 66 -3.09 -12.93 -16.36
CA GLU A 66 -2.89 -12.60 -17.79
C GLU A 66 -2.34 -11.18 -17.96
N LEU A 67 -2.85 -10.21 -17.20
CA LEU A 67 -2.34 -8.86 -17.17
C LEU A 67 -0.85 -8.81 -16.74
N CYS A 68 -0.50 -9.58 -15.72
CA CYS A 68 0.89 -9.67 -15.27
C CYS A 68 1.79 -10.29 -16.35
N ARG A 69 1.36 -11.40 -16.97
CA ARG A 69 2.10 -12.08 -18.04
C ARG A 69 2.35 -11.17 -19.24
N SER A 70 1.31 -10.49 -19.70
CA SER A 70 1.40 -9.61 -20.89
C SER A 70 2.27 -8.36 -20.65
N ASN A 71 2.50 -7.98 -19.39
CA ASN A 71 3.36 -6.86 -19.02
C ASN A 71 4.71 -7.26 -18.41
N ASN A 72 5.08 -8.55 -18.45
CA ASN A 72 6.31 -9.10 -17.85
C ASN A 72 6.45 -8.79 -16.34
N ILE A 73 5.33 -8.82 -15.62
CA ILE A 73 5.26 -8.61 -14.17
C ILE A 73 5.29 -9.98 -13.49
N ASN A 74 6.16 -10.14 -12.49
CA ASN A 74 6.15 -11.33 -11.66
C ASN A 74 4.86 -11.40 -10.83
N PHE A 75 4.27 -12.59 -10.73
CA PHE A 75 3.06 -12.76 -9.93
C PHE A 75 3.10 -14.03 -9.08
N PHE A 76 2.28 -14.02 -8.05
CA PHE A 76 2.04 -15.16 -7.17
C PHE A 76 0.53 -15.30 -6.93
N ARG A 77 0.00 -16.53 -7.06
CA ARG A 77 -1.40 -16.83 -6.70
C ARG A 77 -1.43 -17.55 -5.35
N GLY A 78 -2.23 -17.03 -4.43
CA GLY A 78 -2.30 -17.55 -3.07
C GLY A 78 -3.72 -17.52 -2.49
N HIS A 79 -3.82 -17.64 -1.17
CA HIS A 79 -5.10 -17.78 -0.47
C HIS A 79 -6.08 -16.64 -0.80
N PRO A 80 -7.34 -16.95 -1.12
CA PRO A 80 -8.31 -15.93 -1.57
C PRO A 80 -8.62 -14.83 -0.56
N THR A 81 -8.82 -15.17 0.70
CA THR A 81 -9.25 -14.26 1.77
C THR A 81 -8.17 -14.01 2.82
N ASP A 82 -7.25 -14.96 3.05
CA ASP A 82 -6.17 -14.84 4.00
C ASP A 82 -4.97 -14.12 3.35
N LEU A 83 -4.95 -12.81 3.50
CA LEU A 83 -3.92 -11.97 2.90
C LEU A 83 -2.55 -12.15 3.56
N LEU A 84 -2.53 -12.40 4.88
CA LEU A 84 -1.29 -12.70 5.60
C LEU A 84 -0.64 -14.01 5.08
N ASP A 85 -1.44 -15.06 4.85
CA ASP A 85 -0.96 -16.30 4.24
C ASP A 85 -0.40 -16.06 2.84
N ARG A 86 -1.08 -15.21 2.04
CA ARG A 86 -0.65 -14.87 0.68
C ARG A 86 0.71 -14.17 0.67
N HIS A 87 0.91 -13.17 1.56
CA HIS A 87 2.20 -12.48 1.72
C HIS A 87 3.30 -13.43 2.19
N TYR A 88 3.02 -14.24 3.21
CA TYR A 88 3.99 -15.21 3.73
C TYR A 88 4.44 -16.21 2.65
N LYS A 89 3.51 -16.80 1.91
CA LYS A 89 3.82 -17.77 0.86
C LYS A 89 4.50 -17.16 -0.35
N ALA A 90 4.15 -15.93 -0.72
CA ALA A 90 4.88 -15.18 -1.74
C ALA A 90 6.32 -14.95 -1.28
N ALA A 91 6.54 -14.43 -0.08
CA ALA A 91 7.86 -14.19 0.49
C ALA A 91 8.71 -15.47 0.58
N LEU A 92 8.10 -16.59 0.98
CA LEU A 92 8.76 -17.90 1.02
C LEU A 92 9.18 -18.38 -0.38
N LYS A 93 8.29 -18.24 -1.39
CA LYS A 93 8.58 -18.65 -2.79
C LYS A 93 9.74 -17.86 -3.40
N TYR A 94 9.83 -16.57 -3.08
CA TYR A 94 10.85 -15.67 -3.59
C TYR A 94 12.09 -15.58 -2.68
N GLU A 95 12.17 -16.43 -1.64
CA GLU A 95 13.31 -16.48 -0.70
C GLU A 95 13.67 -15.10 -0.12
N ALA A 96 12.64 -14.33 0.23
CA ALA A 96 12.82 -12.97 0.72
C ALA A 96 13.41 -12.93 2.14
N ASP A 97 14.39 -12.08 2.38
CA ASP A 97 14.87 -11.72 3.72
C ASP A 97 14.03 -10.58 4.31
N ILE A 98 13.68 -9.61 3.46
CA ILE A 98 12.88 -8.43 3.80
C ILE A 98 11.65 -8.38 2.89
N VAL A 99 10.50 -8.10 3.48
CA VAL A 99 9.22 -7.99 2.78
C VAL A 99 8.68 -6.58 2.93
N VAL A 100 8.33 -5.99 1.80
CA VAL A 100 7.63 -4.70 1.73
C VAL A 100 6.22 -4.95 1.24
N LYS A 101 5.23 -4.54 2.04
CA LYS A 101 3.82 -4.62 1.66
C LYS A 101 3.38 -3.28 1.09
N ILE A 102 2.78 -3.31 -0.10
CA ILE A 102 2.13 -2.15 -0.74
C ILE A 102 0.74 -2.59 -1.23
N PRO A 103 -0.35 -1.95 -0.78
CA PRO A 103 -1.70 -2.28 -1.25
C PRO A 103 -1.93 -1.75 -2.67
N SER A 104 -2.73 -2.48 -3.49
CA SER A 104 -2.97 -2.12 -4.91
C SER A 104 -3.99 -1.01 -5.12
N ASP A 105 -4.48 -0.42 -4.08
CA ASP A 105 -5.39 0.74 -4.12
C ASP A 105 -4.70 2.09 -3.94
N CYS A 106 -3.37 2.11 -4.05
CA CYS A 106 -2.53 3.30 -3.91
C CYS A 106 -1.88 3.71 -5.24
N PRO A 107 -2.64 4.07 -6.29
CA PRO A 107 -2.09 4.32 -7.63
C PRO A 107 -1.23 5.59 -7.75
N LEU A 108 -1.24 6.45 -6.74
CA LEU A 108 -0.35 7.62 -6.63
C LEU A 108 0.85 7.35 -5.72
N ILE A 109 1.08 6.10 -5.28
CA ILE A 109 2.24 5.75 -4.45
C ILE A 109 3.52 6.41 -4.98
N CYS A 110 4.23 7.14 -4.14
CA CYS A 110 5.43 7.85 -4.55
C CYS A 110 6.67 6.96 -4.39
N PRO A 111 7.48 6.74 -5.45
CA PRO A 111 8.72 5.97 -5.36
C PRO A 111 9.66 6.46 -4.25
N ASN A 112 9.78 7.77 -4.06
CA ASN A 112 10.63 8.35 -3.02
C ASN A 112 10.16 7.98 -1.60
N VAL A 113 8.83 7.87 -1.38
CA VAL A 113 8.30 7.43 -0.08
C VAL A 113 8.62 5.97 0.16
N ILE A 114 8.56 5.11 -0.88
CA ILE A 114 8.97 3.71 -0.77
C ILE A 114 10.44 3.63 -0.36
N ASP A 115 11.31 4.37 -1.06
CA ASP A 115 12.74 4.38 -0.76
C ASP A 115 13.02 4.91 0.65
N GLN A 116 12.36 5.99 1.08
CA GLN A 116 12.53 6.58 2.40
C GLN A 116 12.20 5.60 3.54
N VAL A 117 11.06 4.89 3.45
CA VAL A 117 10.64 3.92 4.48
C VAL A 117 11.57 2.71 4.48
N LEU A 118 11.94 2.22 3.29
CA LEU A 118 12.81 1.07 3.15
C LEU A 118 14.25 1.36 3.61
N GLU A 119 14.81 2.51 3.23
CA GLU A 119 16.14 2.93 3.68
C GLU A 119 16.20 3.16 5.19
N TYR A 120 15.13 3.71 5.78
CA TYR A 120 15.03 3.85 7.23
C TYR A 120 15.06 2.49 7.93
N TYR A 121 14.29 1.50 7.42
CA TYR A 121 14.32 0.13 7.94
C TYR A 121 15.71 -0.48 7.81
N LEU A 122 16.33 -0.43 6.62
CA LEU A 122 17.64 -1.02 6.35
C LEU A 122 18.76 -0.41 7.22
N SER A 123 18.70 0.90 7.46
CA SER A 123 19.67 1.60 8.29
C SER A 123 19.53 1.29 9.78
N ASN A 124 18.36 0.78 10.20
CA ASN A 124 18.02 0.51 11.59
C ASN A 124 17.50 -0.94 11.79
N GLU A 125 17.92 -1.90 10.95
CA GLU A 125 17.44 -3.28 10.96
C GLU A 125 17.65 -3.98 12.32
N SER A 126 18.72 -3.64 13.05
CA SER A 126 18.97 -4.15 14.38
C SER A 126 18.03 -3.58 15.46
N GLU A 127 17.35 -2.47 15.19
CA GLU A 127 16.50 -1.75 16.13
C GLU A 127 15.02 -2.08 15.95
N PHE A 128 14.59 -2.36 14.71
CA PHE A 128 13.19 -2.54 14.38
C PHE A 128 12.90 -3.91 13.77
N ASP A 129 11.77 -4.49 14.16
CA ASP A 129 11.19 -5.69 13.57
C ASP A 129 10.21 -5.35 12.44
N PHE A 130 9.66 -4.13 12.49
CA PHE A 130 8.69 -3.57 11.55
C PHE A 130 8.85 -2.05 11.47
N VAL A 131 8.78 -1.48 10.28
CA VAL A 131 8.72 -0.04 10.04
C VAL A 131 7.62 0.26 9.03
N SER A 132 6.86 1.31 9.29
CA SER A 132 5.88 1.84 8.34
C SER A 132 5.86 3.37 8.33
N ASN A 133 5.01 3.95 7.50
CA ASN A 133 4.67 5.37 7.55
C ASN A 133 3.20 5.59 7.96
N LEU A 134 2.62 4.61 8.69
CA LEU A 134 1.20 4.56 9.03
C LEU A 134 0.89 4.70 10.51
N HIS A 135 1.89 4.58 11.40
CA HIS A 135 1.66 4.51 12.85
C HIS A 135 2.59 5.42 13.66
N PRO A 136 2.30 6.74 13.74
CA PRO A 136 1.18 7.49 13.17
C PRO A 136 1.35 7.82 11.68
N ALA A 137 0.23 7.88 10.95
CA ALA A 137 0.23 8.34 9.57
C ALA A 137 0.32 9.87 9.51
N THR A 138 1.14 10.38 8.60
CA THR A 138 1.25 11.83 8.31
C THR A 138 1.20 12.13 6.82
N PHE A 139 1.59 11.17 5.99
CA PHE A 139 1.47 11.27 4.54
C PHE A 139 0.00 11.28 4.09
N PRO A 140 -0.33 11.85 2.92
CA PRO A 140 -1.63 11.61 2.29
C PRO A 140 -1.92 10.11 2.19
N ASP A 141 -3.17 9.72 2.54
CA ASP A 141 -3.66 8.34 2.47
C ASP A 141 -3.47 7.78 1.05
N GLY A 142 -2.85 6.62 0.90
CA GLY A 142 -2.47 6.04 -0.40
C GLY A 142 -0.97 6.14 -0.74
N ASN A 143 -0.13 6.48 0.26
CA ASN A 143 1.32 6.32 0.20
C ASN A 143 1.81 5.26 1.18
N ASP A 144 1.08 4.18 1.31
CA ASP A 144 1.21 3.17 2.35
C ASP A 144 2.38 2.21 2.08
N VAL A 145 3.38 2.23 2.96
CA VAL A 145 4.55 1.36 2.89
C VAL A 145 4.80 0.71 4.24
N GLU A 146 4.85 -0.62 4.26
CA GLU A 146 5.11 -1.40 5.47
C GLU A 146 6.25 -2.38 5.21
N VAL A 147 7.31 -2.30 6.00
CA VAL A 147 8.56 -3.07 5.85
C VAL A 147 8.80 -3.95 7.06
N MET A 148 9.15 -5.21 6.84
CA MET A 148 9.44 -6.17 7.90
C MET A 148 10.40 -7.26 7.45
N SER A 149 11.08 -7.91 8.40
CA SER A 149 11.84 -9.12 8.10
C SER A 149 10.90 -10.30 7.76
N PHE A 150 11.37 -11.24 6.95
CA PHE A 150 10.65 -12.49 6.72
C PHE A 150 10.32 -13.20 8.04
N LYS A 151 11.24 -13.18 9.00
CA LYS A 151 11.05 -13.78 10.34
C LYS A 151 9.88 -13.15 11.10
N THR A 152 9.73 -11.83 11.02
CA THR A 152 8.61 -11.10 11.64
C THR A 152 7.29 -11.49 10.97
N LEU A 153 7.25 -11.53 9.65
CA LEU A 153 6.08 -11.97 8.88
C LEU A 153 5.71 -13.43 9.19
N GLU A 154 6.70 -14.33 9.26
CA GLU A 154 6.49 -15.73 9.61
C GLU A 154 5.89 -15.90 11.01
N LYS A 155 6.37 -15.11 11.99
CA LYS A 155 5.83 -15.11 13.35
C LYS A 155 4.35 -14.66 13.36
N ALA A 156 4.05 -13.58 12.64
CA ALA A 156 2.67 -13.12 12.48
C ALA A 156 1.80 -14.21 11.82
N TRP A 157 2.27 -14.83 10.73
CA TRP A 157 1.56 -15.88 10.03
C TRP A 157 1.21 -17.08 10.92
N LYS A 158 2.16 -17.52 11.78
CA LYS A 158 1.98 -18.65 12.71
C LYS A 158 1.02 -18.35 13.86
N GLU A 159 0.97 -17.11 14.33
CA GLU A 159 0.33 -16.78 15.60
C GLU A 159 -0.96 -15.94 15.44
N ALA A 160 -1.15 -15.19 14.34
CA ALA A 160 -2.35 -14.40 14.10
C ALA A 160 -3.58 -15.30 13.95
N LYS A 161 -4.65 -14.99 14.71
CA LYS A 161 -5.89 -15.77 14.76
C LYS A 161 -7.14 -14.96 14.49
N LYS A 162 -7.07 -13.63 14.62
CA LYS A 162 -8.22 -12.77 14.38
C LYS A 162 -8.40 -12.52 12.88
N ASP A 163 -9.63 -12.45 12.42
CA ASP A 163 -9.93 -12.29 11.00
C ASP A 163 -9.28 -11.03 10.41
N PHE A 164 -9.38 -9.89 11.09
CA PHE A 164 -8.77 -8.65 10.62
C PHE A 164 -7.22 -8.71 10.59
N GLU A 165 -6.57 -9.47 11.49
CA GLU A 165 -5.11 -9.67 11.44
C GLU A 165 -4.70 -10.47 10.20
N ARG A 166 -5.55 -11.44 9.78
CA ARG A 166 -5.34 -12.24 8.57
C ARG A 166 -5.67 -11.46 7.29
N GLU A 167 -6.72 -10.63 7.34
CA GLU A 167 -7.20 -9.84 6.22
C GLU A 167 -6.28 -8.65 5.90
N HIS A 168 -5.71 -7.98 6.93
CA HIS A 168 -4.88 -6.78 6.74
C HIS A 168 -3.38 -7.03 6.87
N THR A 169 -2.94 -8.26 7.13
CA THR A 169 -1.55 -8.75 7.14
C THR A 169 -0.74 -8.30 8.36
N THR A 170 -0.66 -7.02 8.66
CA THR A 170 0.29 -6.43 9.61
C THR A 170 -0.27 -6.09 11.00
N PRO A 171 -1.60 -6.04 11.25
CA PRO A 171 -2.14 -5.67 12.56
C PRO A 171 -1.63 -6.55 13.71
N PHE A 172 -1.35 -7.84 13.47
CA PHE A 172 -0.75 -8.69 14.49
C PHE A 172 0.59 -8.15 15.01
N ILE A 173 1.34 -7.44 14.18
CA ILE A 173 2.67 -6.90 14.50
C ILE A 173 2.52 -5.59 15.26
N TRP A 174 1.96 -4.55 14.63
CA TRP A 174 1.95 -3.20 15.18
C TRP A 174 0.96 -3.00 16.35
N GLU A 175 -0.03 -3.88 16.52
CA GLU A 175 -0.91 -3.94 17.70
C GLU A 175 -0.24 -4.55 18.95
N ARG A 176 1.04 -4.96 18.85
CA ARG A 176 1.78 -5.63 19.94
C ARG A 176 3.18 -5.02 20.13
N PRO A 177 3.26 -3.71 20.44
CA PRO A 177 4.56 -3.02 20.64
C PRO A 177 5.37 -3.59 21.80
N GLU A 178 4.76 -4.34 22.71
CA GLU A 178 5.45 -5.08 23.76
C GLU A 178 6.17 -6.33 23.26
N ARG A 179 5.91 -6.77 22.03
CA ARG A 179 6.48 -7.97 21.41
C ARG A 179 7.33 -7.70 20.19
N PHE A 180 7.09 -6.59 19.52
CA PHE A 180 7.77 -6.18 18.30
C PHE A 180 8.26 -4.74 18.43
N ARG A 181 9.48 -4.50 17.98
CA ARG A 181 10.05 -3.17 17.91
C ARG A 181 9.53 -2.47 16.67
N ILE A 182 8.71 -1.46 16.87
CA ILE A 182 8.00 -0.76 15.81
C ILE A 182 8.67 0.58 15.54
N GLY A 183 9.06 0.82 14.29
CA GLY A 183 9.52 2.11 13.80
C GLY A 183 8.48 2.77 12.91
N ASN A 184 8.54 4.10 12.80
CA ASN A 184 7.66 4.88 11.94
C ASN A 184 8.42 5.98 11.22
N VAL A 185 8.03 6.27 9.99
CA VAL A 185 8.55 7.37 9.18
C VAL A 185 7.44 8.39 9.00
N GLU A 186 7.62 9.56 9.57
CA GLU A 186 6.70 10.69 9.38
C GLU A 186 7.14 11.54 8.19
N TRP A 187 6.20 12.29 7.61
CA TRP A 187 6.52 13.19 6.51
C TRP A 187 7.43 14.33 6.97
N GLU A 188 8.56 14.46 6.34
CA GLU A 188 9.62 15.42 6.71
C GLU A 188 9.19 16.89 6.69
N THR A 189 8.07 17.21 6.04
CA THR A 189 7.49 18.56 6.05
C THR A 189 6.95 18.99 7.41
N GLY A 190 6.75 18.05 8.34
CA GLY A 190 6.08 18.28 9.62
C GLY A 190 4.57 18.51 9.50
N LEU A 191 4.00 18.33 8.30
CA LEU A 191 2.55 18.44 8.07
C LEU A 191 1.91 17.06 8.17
N ASP A 192 0.63 17.04 8.60
CA ASP A 192 -0.20 15.83 8.63
C ASP A 192 -1.35 15.98 7.63
N PHE A 193 -1.30 15.18 6.58
CA PHE A 193 -2.32 15.12 5.53
C PHE A 193 -3.08 13.79 5.50
N SER A 194 -2.80 12.89 6.43
CA SER A 194 -3.37 11.55 6.47
C SER A 194 -4.91 11.52 6.50
N MET A 195 -5.51 12.46 7.23
CA MET A 195 -6.96 12.55 7.40
C MET A 195 -7.64 13.53 6.45
N SER A 196 -6.87 14.26 5.61
CA SER A 196 -7.39 15.35 4.78
C SER A 196 -7.15 15.17 3.27
N HIS A 197 -6.20 14.32 2.88
CA HIS A 197 -5.84 14.06 1.48
C HIS A 197 -5.92 12.56 1.21
N ARG A 198 -6.88 12.19 0.34
CA ARG A 198 -7.18 10.79 0.03
C ARG A 198 -6.73 10.46 -1.39
N PHE A 199 -5.65 9.67 -1.49
CA PHE A 199 -5.02 9.22 -2.74
C PHE A 199 -5.16 7.71 -2.96
N THR A 200 -5.95 7.04 -2.11
CA THR A 200 -6.34 5.65 -2.27
C THR A 200 -7.63 5.51 -3.08
N ILE A 201 -7.88 4.36 -3.70
CA ILE A 201 -9.10 4.08 -4.49
C ILE A 201 -9.97 3.03 -3.81
N ASP A 202 -11.18 3.43 -3.40
CA ASP A 202 -12.23 2.53 -2.95
C ASP A 202 -13.59 2.85 -3.54
N TYR A 203 -13.82 4.10 -3.93
CA TYR A 203 -15.07 4.62 -4.46
C TYR A 203 -14.87 5.18 -5.87
N LYS A 204 -15.98 5.41 -6.56
CA LYS A 204 -15.96 5.98 -7.92
C LYS A 204 -15.31 7.37 -7.94
N GLU A 205 -15.59 8.17 -6.93
CA GLU A 205 -15.05 9.52 -6.77
C GLU A 205 -13.54 9.48 -6.53
N ASP A 206 -13.02 8.47 -5.84
CA ASP A 206 -11.58 8.27 -5.70
C ASP A 206 -10.93 8.03 -7.08
N TYR A 207 -11.56 7.18 -7.90
CA TYR A 207 -11.07 6.93 -9.25
C TYR A 207 -11.12 8.18 -10.13
N GLU A 208 -12.23 8.95 -10.08
CA GLU A 208 -12.36 10.20 -10.81
C GLU A 208 -11.26 11.19 -10.39
N PHE A 209 -11.00 11.36 -9.10
CA PHE A 209 -9.91 12.19 -8.59
C PHE A 209 -8.54 11.73 -9.10
N ILE A 210 -8.22 10.43 -8.97
CA ILE A 210 -6.94 9.86 -9.39
C ILE A 210 -6.74 10.03 -10.92
N LYS A 211 -7.81 9.83 -11.68
CA LYS A 211 -7.77 9.98 -13.14
C LYS A 211 -7.43 11.42 -13.53
N GLU A 212 -8.06 12.43 -12.90
CA GLU A 212 -7.74 13.84 -13.14
C GLU A 212 -6.27 14.16 -12.81
N ILE A 213 -5.71 13.59 -11.71
CA ILE A 213 -4.28 13.75 -11.37
C ILE A 213 -3.39 13.18 -12.49
N TYR A 214 -3.72 11.98 -13.02
CA TYR A 214 -2.98 11.38 -14.12
C TYR A 214 -3.12 12.18 -15.42
N ASP A 215 -4.32 12.66 -15.75
CA ASP A 215 -4.57 13.45 -16.96
C ASP A 215 -3.77 14.77 -16.94
N GLU A 216 -3.55 15.37 -15.75
CA GLU A 216 -2.79 16.61 -15.59
C GLU A 216 -1.27 16.43 -15.56
N LEU A 217 -0.76 15.36 -14.92
CA LEU A 217 0.68 15.23 -14.63
C LEU A 217 1.39 14.23 -15.54
N TYR A 218 0.70 13.18 -16.00
CA TYR A 218 1.35 12.08 -16.71
C TYR A 218 1.94 12.48 -18.06
N THR A 219 1.39 13.47 -18.72
CA THR A 219 1.89 13.98 -20.02
C THR A 219 3.24 14.67 -19.91
N GLU A 220 3.53 15.27 -18.75
CA GLU A 220 4.79 15.97 -18.48
C GLU A 220 5.84 15.04 -17.86
N ASN A 221 5.40 14.13 -17.00
CA ASN A 221 6.25 13.19 -16.29
C ASN A 221 5.46 11.91 -15.95
N ASP A 222 5.83 10.80 -16.55
CA ASP A 222 5.20 9.49 -16.31
C ASP A 222 5.42 8.95 -14.89
N ILE A 223 6.44 9.45 -14.16
CA ILE A 223 6.69 9.14 -12.74
C ILE A 223 6.70 10.44 -11.93
N PHE A 224 5.59 11.16 -11.94
CA PHE A 224 5.42 12.35 -11.08
C PHE A 224 5.47 11.98 -9.59
N THR A 225 5.97 12.90 -8.77
CA THR A 225 6.20 12.72 -7.33
C THR A 225 5.01 13.14 -6.47
N LEU A 226 5.06 12.84 -5.17
CA LEU A 226 4.10 13.37 -4.20
C LEU A 226 4.09 14.90 -4.19
N CYS A 227 5.27 15.54 -4.32
CA CYS A 227 5.37 17.00 -4.41
C CYS A 227 4.65 17.56 -5.64
N ASP A 228 4.75 16.89 -6.80
CA ASP A 228 4.06 17.31 -8.02
C ASP A 228 2.54 17.27 -7.83
N VAL A 229 2.02 16.21 -7.19
CA VAL A 229 0.60 16.11 -6.84
C VAL A 229 0.18 17.24 -5.90
N MET A 230 0.94 17.50 -4.85
CA MET A 230 0.62 18.58 -3.89
C MET A 230 0.64 19.95 -4.57
N MET A 231 1.63 20.24 -5.42
CA MET A 231 1.69 21.48 -6.21
C MET A 231 0.52 21.62 -7.19
N LEU A 232 0.06 20.50 -7.77
CA LEU A 232 -1.14 20.52 -8.60
C LEU A 232 -2.38 20.89 -7.78
N LEU A 233 -2.56 20.28 -6.60
CA LEU A 233 -3.69 20.56 -5.71
C LEU A 233 -3.69 21.99 -5.16
N ASP A 234 -2.52 22.59 -4.95
CA ASP A 234 -2.40 24.02 -4.59
C ASP A 234 -2.85 24.92 -5.74
N ARG A 235 -2.56 24.55 -6.99
CA ARG A 235 -2.98 25.30 -8.20
C ARG A 235 -4.45 25.07 -8.57
N LYS A 236 -4.97 23.87 -8.30
CA LYS A 236 -6.33 23.41 -8.65
C LYS A 236 -7.04 22.78 -7.44
N PRO A 237 -7.36 23.59 -6.41
CA PRO A 237 -7.94 23.07 -5.16
C PRO A 237 -9.33 22.42 -5.34
N GLU A 238 -10.01 22.69 -6.46
CA GLU A 238 -11.26 22.03 -6.82
C GLU A 238 -11.10 20.53 -7.03
N LEU A 239 -9.94 20.03 -7.46
CA LEU A 239 -9.69 18.59 -7.64
C LEU A 239 -9.85 17.82 -6.33
N LYS A 240 -9.35 18.37 -5.22
CA LYS A 240 -9.47 17.74 -3.91
C LYS A 240 -10.93 17.53 -3.48
N LYS A 241 -11.87 18.37 -3.96
CA LYS A 241 -13.30 18.26 -3.61
C LYS A 241 -13.96 17.02 -4.21
N ILE A 242 -13.39 16.41 -5.24
CA ILE A 242 -13.99 15.27 -5.95
C ILE A 242 -14.24 14.11 -4.98
N ASN A 243 -13.28 13.80 -4.10
CA ASN A 243 -13.39 12.71 -3.13
C ASN A 243 -13.25 13.15 -1.65
N GLU A 244 -13.32 14.44 -1.36
CA GLU A 244 -13.18 14.99 0.00
C GLU A 244 -14.14 14.37 1.01
N MET A 245 -15.31 13.92 0.56
CA MET A 245 -16.30 13.26 1.41
C MET A 245 -15.81 11.95 2.03
N TYR A 246 -14.78 11.32 1.45
CA TYR A 246 -14.17 10.09 1.93
C TYR A 246 -12.81 10.32 2.62
N ALA A 247 -12.38 11.56 2.81
CA ALA A 247 -11.12 11.85 3.49
C ALA A 247 -11.09 11.26 4.90
N GLY A 248 -10.03 10.52 5.22
CA GLY A 248 -9.86 9.80 6.48
C GLY A 248 -10.71 8.54 6.65
N VAL A 249 -11.50 8.16 5.65
CA VAL A 249 -12.30 6.92 5.68
C VAL A 249 -11.41 5.73 5.36
N ASN A 250 -11.07 4.94 6.37
CA ASN A 250 -10.24 3.75 6.25
C ASN A 250 -10.86 2.55 6.99
N TRP A 251 -10.24 1.38 6.93
CA TRP A 251 -10.74 0.15 7.50
C TRP A 251 -10.75 0.12 9.04
N TYR A 252 -9.98 0.97 9.72
CA TYR A 252 -9.96 1.03 11.19
C TYR A 252 -11.34 1.26 11.79
N ARG A 253 -12.21 2.03 11.10
CA ARG A 253 -13.58 2.33 11.58
C ARG A 253 -14.41 1.09 11.89
N ASP A 254 -14.15 -0.01 11.15
CA ASP A 254 -14.93 -1.25 11.28
C ASP A 254 -14.40 -2.12 12.44
N HIS A 255 -13.22 -1.79 13.00
CA HIS A 255 -12.49 -2.56 14.01
C HIS A 255 -12.06 -1.76 15.25
N LEU A 256 -12.56 -0.54 15.46
CA LEU A 256 -12.19 0.30 16.61
C LEU A 256 -12.36 -0.38 17.97
N GLY A 257 -13.32 -1.31 18.10
CA GLY A 257 -13.53 -2.08 19.33
C GLY A 257 -12.48 -3.19 19.58
N GLU A 258 -11.71 -3.53 18.56
CA GLU A 258 -10.71 -4.62 18.61
C GLU A 258 -9.26 -4.11 18.55
N LEU A 259 -9.05 -2.94 17.96
CA LEU A 259 -7.76 -2.27 17.86
C LEU A 259 -7.43 -1.55 19.16
N LYS A 260 -6.17 -1.65 19.61
CA LYS A 260 -5.71 -1.06 20.88
C LYS A 260 -4.85 0.17 20.67
N THR A 261 -4.11 0.22 19.55
CA THR A 261 -3.17 1.30 19.25
C THR A 261 -3.79 2.40 18.37
N ILE A 262 -4.99 2.14 17.83
CA ILE A 262 -5.74 3.06 16.96
C ILE A 262 -6.92 3.67 17.72
N SER A 263 -7.14 4.96 17.55
CA SER A 263 -8.24 5.71 18.12
C SER A 263 -9.23 6.18 17.03
N SER A 264 -10.40 6.66 17.46
CA SER A 264 -11.38 7.26 16.54
C SER A 264 -10.91 8.54 15.85
N ARG A 265 -9.75 9.08 16.22
CA ARG A 265 -9.16 10.26 15.55
C ARG A 265 -8.46 9.88 14.25
N GLU A 266 -8.09 8.61 14.07
CA GLU A 266 -7.33 8.09 12.94
C GLU A 266 -8.25 7.46 11.87
N THR A 267 -9.55 7.67 11.99
CA THR A 267 -10.54 7.23 10.99
C THR A 267 -11.75 8.16 10.96
N SER A 268 -12.46 8.18 9.85
CA SER A 268 -13.67 8.97 9.62
C SER A 268 -14.82 8.10 9.10
N ILE A 269 -16.03 8.62 9.21
CA ILE A 269 -17.22 8.09 8.55
C ILE A 269 -17.48 8.95 7.30
N ALA A 270 -17.78 8.30 6.18
CA ALA A 270 -18.10 9.02 4.94
C ALA A 270 -19.21 10.05 5.18
N LYS A 271 -18.99 11.30 4.78
CA LYS A 271 -19.98 12.35 4.87
C LYS A 271 -21.09 12.06 3.85
N ARG A 272 -22.35 12.00 4.27
CA ARG A 272 -23.47 11.90 3.32
C ARG A 272 -23.51 13.16 2.48
N GLN A 273 -23.68 13.00 1.16
CA GLN A 273 -24.06 14.13 0.31
C GLN A 273 -25.43 14.64 0.78
N THR A 274 -25.50 15.87 1.24
CA THR A 274 -26.76 16.58 1.57
C THR A 274 -27.32 17.24 0.31
#